data_addfc249a9af5ebfc2d232ed6e3739aa
#
_entry.id   addfc249a9af5ebfc2d232ed6e3739aa
#
_cell.length_a   1.000
_cell.length_b   1.000
_cell.length_c   1.000
_cell.angle_alpha   90.00
_cell.angle_beta   90.00
_cell.angle_gamma   90.00
#
_symmetry.space_group_name_H-M   'P 1'
#
loop_
_entity.id
_entity.type
_entity.pdbx_description
1 polymer ?
#
loop_
_entity_poly.entity_id
_entity_poly.type
_entity_poly.pdbx_seq_one_letter_code
_entity_poly.pdbx_strand_id
1 'polypeptide(L)'
;MFRRPVKTTEIEIAGQRYTVQYYEQMTARGARRFSCEVLLDATDRIIVDDDSMTSLESKVEVLAPATIYSRALAGRPLAAA
;
A
#
# COMPACT_ATOMS: atom_id res chain seq x y z
N MET A 1 19.10 4.39 6.56
CA MET A 1 18.26 3.35 5.95
C MET A 1 18.08 3.64 4.47
N PHE A 2 18.34 2.67 3.66
CA PHE A 2 18.28 2.82 2.21
C PHE A 2 16.97 2.23 1.68
N ARG A 3 16.35 2.93 0.73
CA ARG A 3 15.07 2.52 0.16
C ARG A 3 15.10 2.76 -1.33
N ARG A 4 14.77 1.74 -2.11
CA ARG A 4 14.90 1.78 -3.55
C ARG A 4 13.59 1.35 -4.20
N PRO A 5 13.06 2.13 -5.16
CA PRO A 5 11.85 1.70 -5.87
C PRO A 5 12.16 0.47 -6.73
N VAL A 6 11.21 -0.47 -6.74
CA VAL A 6 11.34 -1.72 -7.49
C VAL A 6 10.39 -1.71 -8.68
N LYS A 7 9.13 -1.38 -8.44
CA LYS A 7 8.13 -1.34 -9.50
C LYS A 7 6.93 -0.52 -9.06
N THR A 8 6.15 -0.10 -10.04
CA THR A 8 4.90 0.60 -9.83
C THR A 8 3.82 -0.16 -10.58
N THR A 9 2.71 -0.42 -9.92
CA THR A 9 1.55 -1.06 -10.54
C THR A 9 0.30 -0.25 -10.22
N GLU A 10 -0.82 -0.68 -10.79
CA GLU A 10 -2.11 -0.10 -10.47
C GLU A 10 -3.06 -1.20 -10.08
N ILE A 11 -3.95 -0.91 -9.13
CA ILE A 11 -5.02 -1.83 -8.76
C ILE A 11 -6.33 -1.09 -8.92
N GLU A 12 -7.37 -1.85 -9.26
CA GLU A 12 -8.71 -1.29 -9.40
C GLU A 12 -9.59 -1.85 -8.30
N ILE A 13 -10.21 -0.96 -7.53
CA ILE A 13 -11.07 -1.35 -6.42
C ILE A 13 -12.32 -0.49 -6.51
N ALA A 14 -13.47 -1.14 -6.62
CA ALA A 14 -14.77 -0.46 -6.66
C ALA A 14 -14.82 0.60 -7.75
N GLY A 15 -14.23 0.29 -8.91
CA GLY A 15 -14.25 1.19 -10.06
C GLY A 15 -13.23 2.29 -10.05
N GLN A 16 -12.39 2.36 -9.03
CA GLN A 16 -11.34 3.37 -8.95
C GLN A 16 -9.98 2.72 -9.04
N ARG A 17 -9.04 3.41 -9.67
CA ARG A 17 -7.66 2.93 -9.80
C ARG A 17 -6.78 3.60 -8.77
N TYR A 18 -5.90 2.79 -8.19
CA TYR A 18 -4.96 3.26 -7.19
C TYR A 18 -3.56 2.85 -7.61
N THR A 19 -2.62 3.76 -7.45
CA THR A 19 -1.22 3.48 -7.74
C THR A 19 -0.59 2.78 -6.55
N VAL A 20 0.15 1.70 -6.84
CA VAL A 20 0.87 0.93 -5.82
C VAL A 20 2.35 0.99 -6.16
N GLN A 21 3.15 1.53 -5.25
CA GLN A 21 4.59 1.63 -5.42
C GLN A 21 5.28 0.66 -4.49
N TYR A 22 6.18 -0.15 -5.06
CA TYR A 22 6.92 -1.16 -4.31
C TYR A 22 8.35 -0.73 -4.15
N TYR A 23 8.90 -0.99 -2.96
CA TYR A 23 10.25 -0.60 -2.60
C TYR A 23 10.98 -1.77 -1.96
N GLU A 24 12.29 -1.77 -2.15
CA GLU A 24 13.20 -2.66 -1.45
C GLU A 24 14.01 -1.84 -0.48
N GLN A 25 14.21 -2.34 0.73
CA GLN A 25 15.04 -1.65 1.70
C GLN A 25 15.90 -2.65 2.45
N MET A 26 17.03 -2.16 2.95
CA MET A 26 17.97 -2.96 3.72
C MET A 26 17.90 -2.52 5.17
N THR A 27 17.84 -3.49 6.07
CA THR A 27 17.93 -3.19 7.49
C THR A 27 19.38 -2.92 7.88
N ALA A 28 19.57 -2.41 9.09
CA ALA A 28 20.92 -2.18 9.59
C ALA A 28 21.76 -3.45 9.65
N ARG A 29 21.10 -4.60 9.74
CA ARG A 29 21.80 -5.89 9.77
C ARG A 29 22.02 -6.47 8.38
N GLY A 30 21.65 -5.76 7.34
CA GLY A 30 21.82 -6.23 5.98
C GLY A 30 20.71 -7.13 5.49
N ALA A 31 19.65 -7.30 6.25
CA ALA A 31 18.51 -8.09 5.81
C ALA A 31 17.68 -7.30 4.82
N ARG A 32 17.14 -8.00 3.82
CA ARG A 32 16.32 -7.38 2.79
C ARG A 32 14.85 -7.38 3.22
N ARG A 33 14.21 -6.24 3.05
CA ARG A 33 12.78 -6.11 3.31
C ARG A 33 12.12 -5.40 2.13
N PHE A 34 10.83 -5.61 2.00
CA PHE A 34 10.05 -4.99 0.93
C PHE A 34 8.89 -4.23 1.54
N SER A 35 8.53 -3.11 0.92
CA SER A 35 7.37 -2.36 1.35
C SER A 35 6.63 -1.85 0.13
N CYS A 36 5.38 -1.49 0.34
CA CYS A 36 4.61 -0.85 -0.72
C CYS A 36 3.80 0.29 -0.14
N GLU A 37 3.46 1.23 -1.01
CA GLU A 37 2.56 2.32 -0.68
C GLU A 37 1.42 2.30 -1.68
N VAL A 38 0.20 2.19 -1.19
CA VAL A 38 -0.99 2.34 -2.01
C VAL A 38 -1.46 3.77 -1.83
N LEU A 39 -1.39 4.55 -2.90
CA LEU A 39 -1.69 5.97 -2.82
C LEU A 39 -3.19 6.17 -2.96
N LEU A 40 -3.82 6.66 -1.91
CA LEU A 40 -5.28 6.88 -1.90
C LEU A 40 -5.61 8.28 -2.40
N ASP A 41 -4.86 9.28 -1.92
CA ASP A 41 -4.96 10.64 -2.43
C ASP A 41 -3.67 11.38 -2.07
N ALA A 42 -3.65 12.69 -2.22
CA ALA A 42 -2.44 13.48 -2.04
C ALA A 42 -1.89 13.41 -0.61
N THR A 43 -2.73 13.12 0.36
CA THR A 43 -2.33 13.13 1.76
C THR A 43 -2.52 11.81 2.47
N ASP A 44 -3.07 10.79 1.79
CA ASP A 44 -3.39 9.52 2.43
C ASP A 44 -2.83 8.36 1.63
N ARG A 45 -2.25 7.40 2.35
CA ARG A 45 -1.67 6.21 1.73
C ARG A 45 -1.75 5.05 2.71
N ILE A 46 -1.71 3.84 2.16
CA ILE A 46 -1.60 2.61 2.94
C ILE A 46 -0.17 2.12 2.78
N ILE A 47 0.48 1.81 3.89
CA ILE A 47 1.84 1.28 3.85
C ILE A 47 1.82 -0.14 4.38
N VAL A 48 2.38 -1.07 3.60
CA VAL A 48 2.47 -2.48 3.98
C VAL A 48 3.91 -2.91 3.76
N ASP A 49 4.46 -3.72 4.64
CA ASP A 49 5.80 -4.26 4.42
C ASP A 49 5.85 -5.73 4.77
N ASP A 50 6.85 -6.40 4.23
CA ASP A 50 7.04 -7.83 4.40
C ASP A 50 8.49 -8.15 4.08
N ASP A 51 8.92 -9.35 4.40
CA ASP A 51 10.28 -9.78 4.10
C ASP A 51 10.40 -10.47 2.75
N SER A 52 9.30 -10.67 2.00
CA SER A 52 9.36 -11.17 0.64
C SER A 52 8.37 -10.44 -0.24
N MET A 53 8.73 -10.29 -1.52
CA MET A 53 7.88 -9.57 -2.47
C MET A 53 6.59 -10.36 -2.74
N THR A 54 6.68 -11.68 -2.87
CA THR A 54 5.51 -12.50 -3.12
C THR A 54 4.50 -12.39 -1.99
N SER A 55 4.98 -12.45 -0.76
CA SER A 55 4.12 -12.33 0.40
C SER A 55 3.52 -10.93 0.49
N LEU A 56 4.32 -9.91 0.17
CA LEU A 56 3.85 -8.53 0.17
C LEU A 56 2.72 -8.32 -0.84
N GLU A 57 2.88 -8.85 -2.04
CA GLU A 57 1.85 -8.72 -3.07
C GLU A 57 0.54 -9.39 -2.63
N SER A 58 0.65 -10.54 -1.99
CA SER A 58 -0.54 -11.22 -1.47
C SER A 58 -1.22 -10.42 -0.38
N LYS A 59 -0.43 -9.81 0.51
CA LYS A 59 -0.99 -8.96 1.56
C LYS A 59 -1.72 -7.77 0.98
N VAL A 60 -1.15 -7.15 -0.04
CA VAL A 60 -1.75 -5.96 -0.65
C VAL A 60 -3.10 -6.31 -1.27
N GLU A 61 -3.22 -7.47 -1.92
CA GLU A 61 -4.46 -7.89 -2.53
C GLU A 61 -5.60 -8.00 -1.51
N VAL A 62 -5.27 -8.34 -0.27
CA VAL A 62 -6.27 -8.50 0.79
C VAL A 62 -6.45 -7.20 1.57
N LEU A 63 -5.34 -6.56 1.95
CA LEU A 63 -5.39 -5.41 2.86
C LEU A 63 -5.82 -4.13 2.18
N ALA A 64 -5.45 -3.94 0.91
CA ALA A 64 -5.80 -2.69 0.23
C ALA A 64 -7.30 -2.53 0.08
N PRO A 65 -8.05 -3.51 -0.46
CA PRO A 65 -9.49 -3.35 -0.56
C PRO A 65 -10.15 -3.20 0.82
N ALA A 66 -9.71 -3.97 1.80
CA ALA A 66 -10.31 -3.91 3.14
C ALA A 66 -10.07 -2.55 3.79
N THR A 67 -8.86 -2.00 3.65
CA THR A 67 -8.53 -0.71 4.23
C THR A 67 -9.26 0.43 3.53
N ILE A 68 -9.32 0.37 2.20
CA ILE A 68 -10.01 1.39 1.42
C ILE A 68 -11.49 1.40 1.79
N TYR A 69 -12.09 0.21 1.89
CA TYR A 69 -13.49 0.10 2.28
C TYR A 69 -13.72 0.65 3.68
N SER A 70 -12.84 0.30 4.60
CA SER A 70 -12.94 0.75 5.99
C SER A 70 -12.83 2.28 6.08
N ARG A 71 -11.92 2.88 5.32
CA ARG A 71 -11.77 4.33 5.31
C ARG A 71 -12.95 5.03 4.67
N ALA A 72 -13.52 4.43 3.64
CA ALA A 72 -14.72 4.98 3.01
C ALA A 72 -15.87 5.00 3.99
N LEU A 73 -16.03 3.95 4.78
CA LEU A 73 -17.08 3.91 5.79
C LEU A 73 -16.82 4.95 6.89
N ALA A 74 -15.57 5.03 7.36
CA ALA A 74 -15.22 5.95 8.43
C ALA A 74 -15.36 7.41 8.00
N GLY A 75 -15.01 7.70 6.74
CA GLY A 75 -15.06 9.07 6.26
C GLY A 75 -16.40 9.53 5.77
N ARG A 76 -17.28 8.57 5.43
CA ARG A 76 -18.55 8.94 4.81
C ARG A 76 -19.43 9.85 5.66
N PRO A 77 -19.60 9.59 6.96
CA PRO A 77 -20.44 10.51 7.76
C PRO A 77 -19.88 11.92 7.78
N LEU A 78 -18.56 12.04 7.84
CA LEU A 78 -17.92 13.34 7.83
C LEU A 78 -18.06 14.02 6.48
N ALA A 79 -17.88 13.25 5.42
CA ALA A 79 -18.01 13.77 4.08
C ALA A 79 -19.44 14.18 3.78
N ALA A 80 -20.40 13.49 4.34
CA ALA A 80 -21.80 13.79 4.13
C ALA A 80 -22.25 14.99 4.96
N ALA A 81 -21.53 15.29 6.00
CA ALA A 81 -21.84 16.45 6.82
C ALA A 81 -21.38 17.71 6.17
#